data_ffbb336481c11a2dd231382dac8d0927
#
_entry.id   ffbb336481c11a2dd231382dac8d0927
#
_cell.length_a   1.000
_cell.length_b   1.000
_cell.length_c   1.000
_cell.angle_alpha   90.00
_cell.angle_beta   90.00
_cell.angle_gamma   90.00
#
_symmetry.space_group_name_H-M   'P 1'
#
loop_
_entity.id
_entity.type
_entity.pdbx_description
1 polymer ?
#
loop_
_entity_poly.entity_id
_entity_poly.type
_entity_poly.pdbx_seq_one_letter_code
_entity_poly.pdbx_strand_id
1 'polypeptide(L)'
;QTCALPILGIKISDVEKFQLLGPTITTLAGTQGCHLHISNALTALYLATGQDTACVAENSIGHFQTEPVDHGMKFRLTLPSVTIGTVGGGTRLLPQNQNLQLLNCHEGKHTSKKLAEIICASSLALEISLMSAIVSDTFTKAHMKYGR
;
A
#
# COMPACT_ATOMS: atom_id res chain seq x y z
N GLN A 1 -10.98 2.19 -18.48
CA GLN A 1 -11.22 2.72 -17.13
C GLN A 1 -12.45 2.11 -16.44
N THR A 2 -13.40 1.57 -17.21
CA THR A 2 -14.64 0.95 -16.68
C THR A 2 -14.43 -0.50 -16.19
N CYS A 3 -13.26 -1.09 -16.38
CA CYS A 3 -13.03 -2.52 -16.16
C CYS A 3 -12.58 -2.88 -14.74
N ALA A 4 -12.07 -1.92 -13.94
CA ALA A 4 -11.50 -2.26 -12.63
C ALA A 4 -12.56 -2.63 -11.59
N LEU A 5 -13.65 -1.89 -11.48
CA LEU A 5 -14.69 -2.16 -10.49
C LEU A 5 -15.39 -3.51 -10.68
N PRO A 6 -15.78 -3.92 -11.89
CA PRO A 6 -16.31 -5.28 -12.13
C PRO A 6 -15.29 -6.40 -11.83
N ILE A 7 -14.01 -6.18 -12.16
CA ILE A 7 -12.94 -7.17 -11.86
C ILE A 7 -12.74 -7.29 -10.35
N LEU A 8 -12.79 -6.18 -9.62
CA LEU A 8 -12.67 -6.15 -8.17
C LEU A 8 -13.93 -6.65 -7.46
N GLY A 9 -15.05 -6.84 -8.18
CA GLY A 9 -16.31 -7.33 -7.61
C GLY A 9 -16.99 -6.35 -6.66
N ILE A 10 -16.77 -5.04 -6.83
CA ILE A 10 -17.26 -3.99 -5.93
C ILE A 10 -18.18 -2.99 -6.64
N LYS A 11 -19.04 -2.33 -5.85
CA LYS A 11 -19.88 -1.22 -6.31
C LYS A 11 -19.34 0.10 -5.75
N ILE A 12 -19.53 1.19 -6.50
CA ILE A 12 -19.13 2.54 -6.05
C ILE A 12 -19.76 2.87 -4.70
N SER A 13 -21.06 2.60 -4.52
CA SER A 13 -21.78 2.86 -3.28
C SER A 13 -21.19 2.18 -2.04
N ASP A 14 -20.57 1.01 -2.22
CA ASP A 14 -19.98 0.28 -1.11
C ASP A 14 -18.61 0.86 -0.74
N VAL A 15 -17.86 1.33 -1.75
CA VAL A 15 -16.61 2.07 -1.54
C VAL A 15 -16.87 3.41 -0.84
N GLU A 16 -17.93 4.12 -1.20
CA GLU A 16 -18.34 5.37 -0.53
C GLU A 16 -18.66 5.15 0.95
N LYS A 17 -19.40 4.10 1.28
CA LYS A 17 -19.67 3.72 2.68
C LYS A 17 -18.38 3.39 3.43
N PHE A 18 -17.48 2.65 2.81
CA PHE A 18 -16.17 2.33 3.39
C PHE A 18 -15.37 3.61 3.68
N GLN A 19 -15.33 4.56 2.73
CA GLN A 19 -14.63 5.83 2.91
C GLN A 19 -15.24 6.69 4.00
N LEU A 20 -16.55 6.67 4.16
CA LEU A 20 -17.25 7.41 5.21
C LEU A 20 -16.93 6.88 6.61
N LEU A 21 -16.84 5.58 6.77
CA LEU A 21 -16.62 4.92 8.06
C LEU A 21 -15.14 4.78 8.42
N GLY A 22 -14.27 4.62 7.42
CA GLY A 22 -12.85 4.34 7.60
C GLY A 22 -12.12 5.28 8.57
N PRO A 23 -12.15 6.60 8.35
CA PRO A 23 -11.48 7.56 9.24
C PRO A 23 -12.01 7.51 10.68
N THR A 24 -13.30 7.31 10.85
CA THR A 24 -13.92 7.20 12.19
C THR A 24 -13.43 5.93 12.91
N ILE A 25 -13.41 4.81 12.23
CA ILE A 25 -12.97 3.52 12.79
C ILE A 25 -11.48 3.58 13.16
N THR A 26 -10.63 4.12 12.30
CA THR A 26 -9.19 4.24 12.58
C THR A 26 -8.92 5.17 13.76
N THR A 27 -9.66 6.27 13.86
CA THR A 27 -9.57 7.19 15.01
C THR A 27 -9.98 6.51 16.31
N LEU A 28 -11.11 5.79 16.31
CA LEU A 28 -11.57 5.04 17.49
C LEU A 28 -10.61 3.91 17.89
N ALA A 29 -9.93 3.32 16.94
CA ALA A 29 -8.89 2.31 17.17
C ALA A 29 -7.56 2.91 17.67
N GLY A 30 -7.44 4.23 17.75
CA GLY A 30 -6.21 4.91 18.16
C GLY A 30 -5.06 4.81 17.15
N THR A 31 -5.37 4.47 15.90
CA THR A 31 -4.36 4.41 14.83
C THR A 31 -4.11 5.79 14.23
N GLN A 32 -2.87 6.03 13.81
CA GLN A 32 -2.52 7.22 13.05
C GLN A 32 -2.68 6.96 11.55
N GLY A 33 -3.31 7.91 10.85
CA GLY A 33 -3.62 7.76 9.44
C GLY A 33 -4.94 7.01 9.19
N CYS A 34 -5.26 6.81 7.92
CA CYS A 34 -6.44 6.08 7.47
C CYS A 34 -6.03 5.14 6.34
N HIS A 35 -5.76 3.89 6.69
CA HIS A 35 -5.31 2.86 5.75
C HIS A 35 -5.57 1.45 6.32
N LEU A 36 -5.41 0.42 5.49
CA LEU A 36 -5.67 -0.97 5.85
C LEU A 36 -4.40 -1.83 5.91
N HIS A 37 -3.45 -1.59 5.01
CA HIS A 37 -2.42 -2.58 4.68
C HIS A 37 -1.01 -2.00 4.50
N ILE A 38 -0.82 -0.70 4.65
CA ILE A 38 0.46 -0.02 4.36
C ILE A 38 1.61 -0.65 5.15
N SER A 39 1.44 -0.92 6.45
CA SER A 39 2.49 -1.50 7.29
C SER A 39 2.98 -2.85 6.75
N ASN A 40 2.08 -3.71 6.27
CA ASN A 40 2.46 -4.99 5.66
C ASN A 40 3.23 -4.79 4.36
N ALA A 41 2.75 -3.87 3.50
CA ALA A 41 3.40 -3.54 2.25
C ALA A 41 4.83 -3.02 2.48
N LEU A 42 4.99 -2.06 3.39
CA LEU A 42 6.30 -1.49 3.72
C LEU A 42 7.23 -2.52 4.33
N THR A 43 6.76 -3.35 5.26
CA THR A 43 7.58 -4.40 5.87
C THR A 43 8.16 -5.33 4.80
N ALA A 44 7.32 -5.84 3.89
CA ALA A 44 7.76 -6.73 2.83
C ALA A 44 8.77 -6.06 1.89
N LEU A 45 8.45 -4.84 1.43
CA LEU A 45 9.31 -4.10 0.50
C LEU A 45 10.61 -3.64 1.15
N TYR A 46 10.58 -3.23 2.42
CA TYR A 46 11.77 -2.82 3.17
C TYR A 46 12.74 -4.00 3.36
N LEU A 47 12.24 -5.16 3.77
CA LEU A 47 13.05 -6.37 3.86
C LEU A 47 13.63 -6.77 2.50
N ALA A 48 12.82 -6.71 1.44
CA ALA A 48 13.23 -7.11 0.10
C ALA A 48 14.26 -6.15 -0.52
N THR A 49 14.27 -4.87 -0.16
CA THR A 49 15.13 -3.84 -0.75
C THR A 49 16.21 -3.31 0.19
N GLY A 50 16.34 -3.90 1.38
CA GLY A 50 17.37 -3.54 2.36
C GLY A 50 17.15 -2.17 3.01
N GLN A 51 15.90 -1.74 3.16
CA GLN A 51 15.54 -0.55 3.88
C GLN A 51 15.53 -0.81 5.39
N ASP A 52 15.53 0.26 6.19
CA ASP A 52 15.47 0.17 7.64
C ASP A 52 14.06 -0.20 8.12
N THR A 53 13.88 -1.43 8.59
CA THR A 53 12.59 -1.92 9.08
C THR A 53 12.16 -1.28 10.40
N ALA A 54 13.07 -0.66 11.15
CA ALA A 54 12.70 0.11 12.36
C ALA A 54 11.81 1.33 12.01
N CYS A 55 11.95 1.86 10.79
CA CYS A 55 11.16 3.00 10.31
C CYS A 55 9.75 2.61 9.81
N VAL A 56 9.38 1.33 9.77
CA VAL A 56 8.07 0.91 9.22
C VAL A 56 6.91 1.54 9.97
N ALA A 57 6.99 1.66 11.29
CA ALA A 57 5.91 2.21 12.11
C ALA A 57 5.56 3.65 11.71
N GLU A 58 6.55 4.53 11.65
CA GLU A 58 6.37 5.94 11.28
C GLU A 58 6.13 6.13 9.79
N ASN A 59 6.78 5.32 8.94
CA ASN A 59 6.66 5.44 7.49
C ASN A 59 5.33 4.89 6.96
N SER A 60 4.64 4.05 7.73
CA SER A 60 3.32 3.53 7.38
C SER A 60 2.16 4.47 7.73
N ILE A 61 2.44 5.58 8.41
CA ILE A 61 1.41 6.60 8.64
C ILE A 61 1.03 7.20 7.29
N GLY A 62 -0.18 6.89 6.82
CA GLY A 62 -0.63 7.27 5.50
C GLY A 62 -2.13 7.49 5.42
N HIS A 63 -2.55 8.09 4.32
CA HIS A 63 -3.95 8.34 4.03
C HIS A 63 -4.34 7.69 2.70
N PHE A 64 -5.22 6.71 2.78
CA PHE A 64 -5.89 6.13 1.63
C PHE A 64 -7.27 6.78 1.46
N GLN A 65 -7.52 7.34 0.31
CA GLN A 65 -8.73 8.09 -0.02
C GLN A 65 -9.36 7.57 -1.30
N THR A 66 -10.67 7.62 -1.35
CA THR A 66 -11.46 7.30 -2.54
C THR A 66 -12.35 8.48 -2.90
N GLU A 67 -12.53 8.71 -4.19
CA GLU A 67 -13.33 9.82 -4.72
C GLU A 67 -14.10 9.30 -5.94
N PRO A 68 -15.46 9.37 -5.93
CA PRO A 68 -16.23 9.03 -7.12
C PRO A 68 -15.95 10.05 -8.23
N VAL A 69 -15.90 9.58 -9.45
CA VAL A 69 -15.76 10.40 -10.66
C VAL A 69 -16.78 9.93 -11.70
N ASP A 70 -17.06 10.72 -12.72
CA ASP A 70 -18.16 10.49 -13.70
C ASP A 70 -18.25 9.06 -14.26
N HIS A 71 -17.12 8.39 -14.42
CA HIS A 71 -17.08 7.04 -15.00
C HIS A 71 -16.28 6.04 -14.16
N GLY A 72 -16.20 6.23 -12.84
CA GLY A 72 -15.44 5.30 -11.99
C GLY A 72 -15.13 5.81 -10.60
N MET A 73 -14.01 5.39 -10.10
CA MET A 73 -13.49 5.74 -8.77
C MET A 73 -12.02 6.15 -8.89
N LYS A 74 -11.66 7.24 -8.25
CA LYS A 74 -10.27 7.67 -8.09
C LYS A 74 -9.76 7.22 -6.73
N PHE A 75 -8.60 6.60 -6.73
CA PHE A 75 -7.91 6.19 -5.51
C PHE A 75 -6.66 7.05 -5.32
N ARG A 76 -6.41 7.45 -4.10
CA ARG A 76 -5.23 8.24 -3.73
C ARG A 76 -4.63 7.69 -2.46
N LEU A 77 -3.30 7.52 -2.46
CA LEU A 77 -2.52 7.20 -1.28
C LEU A 77 -1.49 8.30 -1.05
N THR A 78 -1.40 8.78 0.18
CA THR A 78 -0.37 9.72 0.62
C THR A 78 0.44 9.10 1.74
N LEU A 79 1.75 9.01 1.57
CA LEU A 79 2.72 8.55 2.55
C LEU A 79 3.67 9.71 2.91
N PRO A 80 3.37 10.52 3.92
CA PRO A 80 4.07 11.79 4.17
C PRO A 80 5.48 11.61 4.75
N SER A 81 5.77 10.48 5.37
CA SER A 81 7.00 10.25 6.17
C SER A 81 7.89 9.12 5.65
N VAL A 82 7.74 8.72 4.40
CA VAL A 82 8.55 7.63 3.82
C VAL A 82 10.03 8.00 3.75
N THR A 83 10.87 7.19 4.38
CA THR A 83 12.33 7.30 4.38
C THR A 83 12.93 6.17 3.55
N ILE A 84 13.55 6.49 2.42
CA ILE A 84 14.04 5.52 1.44
C ILE A 84 15.49 5.82 1.07
N GLY A 85 16.33 4.78 1.07
CA GLY A 85 17.70 4.81 0.60
C GLY A 85 18.00 3.70 -0.40
N THR A 86 18.84 3.99 -1.38
CA THR A 86 19.33 3.00 -2.37
C THR A 86 20.85 2.81 -2.28
N VAL A 87 21.47 3.46 -1.30
CA VAL A 87 22.93 3.42 -1.09
C VAL A 87 23.21 3.16 0.39
N GLY A 88 24.12 2.23 0.65
CA GLY A 88 24.55 1.90 2.03
C GLY A 88 23.61 0.90 2.74
N GLY A 89 23.93 0.61 3.98
CA GLY A 89 23.14 -0.29 4.82
C GLY A 89 22.86 -1.66 4.19
N GLY A 90 21.66 -2.15 4.39
CA GLY A 90 21.18 -3.43 3.86
C GLY A 90 21.07 -3.52 2.35
N THR A 91 21.12 -2.39 1.63
CA THR A 91 21.01 -2.35 0.16
C THR A 91 22.18 -3.05 -0.56
N ARG A 92 23.30 -3.30 0.15
CA ARG A 92 24.48 -3.99 -0.38
C ARG A 92 24.43 -5.51 -0.22
N LEU A 93 23.52 -6.03 0.58
CA LEU A 93 23.34 -7.48 0.72
C LEU A 93 22.88 -8.06 -0.60
N LEU A 94 23.38 -9.24 -0.93
CA LEU A 94 23.20 -9.82 -2.27
C LEU A 94 21.74 -9.91 -2.71
N PRO A 95 20.80 -10.48 -1.94
CA PRO A 95 19.40 -10.55 -2.36
C PRO A 95 18.76 -9.17 -2.53
N GLN A 96 19.00 -8.23 -1.60
CA GLN A 96 18.45 -6.88 -1.63
C GLN A 96 18.99 -6.06 -2.81
N ASN A 97 20.28 -6.21 -3.10
CA ASN A 97 20.90 -5.55 -4.25
C ASN A 97 20.31 -6.07 -5.57
N GLN A 98 20.12 -7.40 -5.70
CA GLN A 98 19.49 -8.00 -6.87
C GLN A 98 18.05 -7.49 -7.05
N ASN A 99 17.28 -7.35 -5.97
CA ASN A 99 15.94 -6.80 -6.02
C ASN A 99 15.94 -5.33 -6.46
N LEU A 100 16.90 -4.52 -5.96
CA LEU A 100 17.06 -3.14 -6.42
C LEU A 100 17.43 -3.06 -7.91
N GLN A 101 18.24 -4.01 -8.40
CA GLN A 101 18.56 -4.13 -9.83
C GLN A 101 17.32 -4.46 -10.65
N LEU A 102 16.51 -5.43 -10.25
CA LEU A 102 15.24 -5.77 -10.90
C LEU A 102 14.29 -4.57 -10.99
N LEU A 103 14.24 -3.75 -9.95
CA LEU A 103 13.46 -2.51 -9.92
C LEU A 103 14.14 -1.36 -10.67
N ASN A 104 15.36 -1.58 -11.18
CA ASN A 104 16.18 -0.54 -11.79
C ASN A 104 16.37 0.67 -10.86
N CYS A 105 16.64 0.38 -9.58
CA CYS A 105 16.82 1.35 -8.49
C CYS A 105 18.21 1.28 -7.83
N HIS A 106 19.15 0.56 -8.41
CA HIS A 106 20.45 0.31 -7.78
C HIS A 106 21.53 1.29 -8.25
N GLU A 107 21.48 1.79 -9.48
CA GLU A 107 22.43 2.74 -10.06
C GLU A 107 21.73 3.90 -10.77
N GLY A 108 22.38 5.07 -10.80
CA GLY A 108 21.92 6.24 -11.52
C GLY A 108 21.39 7.36 -10.63
N LYS A 109 20.87 8.39 -11.27
CA LYS A 109 20.28 9.55 -10.58
C LYS A 109 18.84 9.25 -10.13
N HIS A 110 18.48 9.77 -8.95
CA HIS A 110 17.12 9.71 -8.42
C HIS A 110 16.57 8.29 -8.12
N THR A 111 17.43 7.32 -7.91
CA THR A 111 17.04 5.93 -7.62
C THR A 111 16.18 5.81 -6.36
N SER A 112 16.47 6.59 -5.32
CA SER A 112 15.66 6.62 -4.10
C SER A 112 14.26 7.17 -4.33
N LYS A 113 14.11 8.21 -5.16
CA LYS A 113 12.79 8.75 -5.54
C LYS A 113 12.00 7.71 -6.33
N LYS A 114 12.64 7.06 -7.29
CA LYS A 114 12.01 5.97 -8.06
C LYS A 114 11.57 4.82 -7.15
N LEU A 115 12.39 4.41 -6.20
CA LEU A 115 12.03 3.37 -5.24
C LEU A 115 10.85 3.82 -4.36
N ALA A 116 10.83 5.08 -3.91
CA ALA A 116 9.70 5.64 -3.16
C ALA A 116 8.38 5.60 -3.96
N GLU A 117 8.44 5.95 -5.24
CA GLU A 117 7.29 5.86 -6.15
C GLU A 117 6.79 4.42 -6.31
N ILE A 118 7.71 3.47 -6.49
CA ILE A 118 7.37 2.03 -6.59
C ILE A 118 6.73 1.54 -5.29
N ILE A 119 7.27 1.90 -4.14
CA ILE A 119 6.73 1.53 -2.83
C ILE A 119 5.33 2.12 -2.64
N CYS A 120 5.13 3.39 -2.97
CA CYS A 120 3.83 4.04 -2.88
C CYS A 120 2.80 3.40 -3.82
N ALA A 121 3.18 3.12 -5.07
CA ALA A 121 2.31 2.48 -6.05
C ALA A 121 1.94 1.04 -5.64
N SER A 122 2.90 0.28 -5.12
CA SER A 122 2.66 -1.08 -4.61
C SER A 122 1.72 -1.05 -3.40
N SER A 123 1.94 -0.12 -2.47
CA SER A 123 1.08 0.07 -1.31
C SER A 123 -0.33 0.45 -1.73
N LEU A 124 -0.49 1.36 -2.69
CA LEU A 124 -1.79 1.73 -3.24
C LEU A 124 -2.52 0.53 -3.85
N ALA A 125 -1.83 -0.30 -4.62
CA ALA A 125 -2.41 -1.50 -5.21
C ALA A 125 -2.92 -2.48 -4.14
N LEU A 126 -2.15 -2.66 -3.06
CA LEU A 126 -2.52 -3.52 -1.93
C LEU A 126 -3.70 -2.94 -1.12
N GLU A 127 -3.74 -1.62 -0.90
CA GLU A 127 -4.89 -0.94 -0.27
C GLU A 127 -6.17 -1.16 -1.07
N ILE A 128 -6.13 -0.97 -2.40
CA ILE A 128 -7.27 -1.20 -3.29
C ILE A 128 -7.72 -2.67 -3.23
N SER A 129 -6.77 -3.59 -3.27
CA SER A 129 -7.05 -5.04 -3.21
C SER A 129 -7.73 -5.41 -1.90
N LEU A 130 -7.19 -4.99 -0.76
CA LEU A 130 -7.75 -5.33 0.55
C LEU A 130 -9.10 -4.65 0.78
N MET A 131 -9.23 -3.36 0.45
CA MET A 131 -10.53 -2.67 0.50
C MET A 131 -11.58 -3.43 -0.33
N SER A 132 -11.23 -3.83 -1.53
CA SER A 132 -12.14 -4.56 -2.41
C SER A 132 -12.56 -5.90 -1.80
N ALA A 133 -11.64 -6.62 -1.18
CA ALA A 133 -11.94 -7.88 -0.50
C ALA A 133 -12.86 -7.70 0.71
N ILE A 134 -12.70 -6.63 1.47
CA ILE A 134 -13.57 -6.28 2.60
C ILE A 134 -14.97 -5.93 2.12
N VAL A 135 -15.06 -5.01 1.17
CA VAL A 135 -16.32 -4.48 0.65
C VAL A 135 -17.15 -5.55 -0.09
N SER A 136 -16.49 -6.50 -0.75
CA SER A 136 -17.15 -7.64 -1.42
C SER A 136 -17.42 -8.85 -0.52
N ASP A 137 -17.12 -8.76 0.79
CA ASP A 137 -17.24 -9.88 1.75
C ASP A 137 -16.43 -11.14 1.36
N THR A 138 -15.38 -10.96 0.57
CA THR A 138 -14.48 -12.06 0.18
C THR A 138 -13.32 -12.25 1.16
N PHE A 139 -12.99 -11.22 1.94
CA PHE A 139 -11.91 -11.26 2.92
C PHE A 139 -12.12 -12.36 3.97
N THR A 140 -13.27 -12.37 4.64
CA THR A 140 -13.61 -13.37 5.65
C THR A 140 -13.68 -14.77 5.05
N LYS A 141 -14.28 -14.92 3.87
CA LYS A 141 -14.37 -16.20 3.15
C LYS A 141 -12.99 -16.76 2.80
N ALA A 142 -12.07 -15.93 2.37
CA ALA A 142 -10.70 -16.33 2.09
C ALA A 142 -9.97 -16.80 3.36
N HIS A 143 -10.13 -16.08 4.47
CA HIS A 143 -9.54 -16.46 5.75
C HIS A 143 -10.10 -17.77 6.28
N MET A 144 -11.40 -18.01 6.17
CA MET A 144 -12.02 -19.28 6.55
C MET A 144 -11.54 -20.45 5.68
N LYS A 145 -11.23 -20.22 4.41
CA LYS A 145 -10.80 -21.26 3.48
C LYS A 145 -9.31 -21.57 3.55
N TYR A 146 -8.46 -20.53 3.72
CA TYR A 146 -7.00 -20.64 3.60
C TYR A 146 -6.25 -20.29 4.88
N GLY A 147 -6.86 -19.56 5.80
CA GLY A 147 -6.33 -19.27 7.12
C GLY A 147 -6.65 -20.43 8.09
N ARG A 148 -5.69 -20.72 8.95
CA ARG A 148 -5.88 -21.70 10.04
C ARG A 148 -5.77 -20.99 11.36
#